data_41995c718c6b49ecc8ee3f1486e0044f
#
_entry.id   41995c718c6b49ecc8ee3f1486e0044f
#
_cell.length_a   1.000
_cell.length_b   1.000
_cell.length_c   1.000
_cell.angle_alpha   90.00
_cell.angle_beta   90.00
_cell.angle_gamma   90.00
#
_symmetry.space_group_name_H-M   'P 1'
#
loop_
_entity.id
_entity.type
_entity.pdbx_description
1 polymer ?
#
loop_
_entity_poly.entity_id
_entity_poly.type
_entity_poly.pdbx_seq_one_letter_code
_entity_poly.pdbx_strand_id
1 'polypeptide(L)'
;KILGTSSWSGQASEGVYTPKSVSGLDYETIYYQSDLGEFPAYLTNDGDVGIVIFVHGFRGDYSREVFAKMRAGEIVDMGYRSMIISYRNDKGLPKDPSGIFQYGTTEWRDIDGAINKALEFTDNVVLWGTSGGGGPISSWLGNVGDKRKVKGIIYEAPVINFWESVEVNGAARYPWVPQQLFGYFKIFTEIRYGIDFENMNFTDNVINSDIRVLLFHGDYDEWVPVEMSDFIAENRDTNFTYIRYENVGHVTSWNADPDNYVYQLDTFLSGLD
;
A
#
# COMPACT_ATOMS: atom_id res chain seq x y z
N LYS A 1 10.36 -3.90 22.99
CA LYS A 1 11.25 -4.97 22.48
C LYS A 1 11.15 -4.91 20.96
N ILE A 2 12.10 -4.26 20.32
CA ILE A 2 12.26 -4.19 18.89
C ILE A 2 12.28 -5.63 18.37
N LEU A 3 11.29 -6.01 17.60
CA LEU A 3 11.31 -7.25 16.85
C LEU A 3 12.44 -7.12 15.83
N GLY A 4 13.42 -8.02 15.96
CA GLY A 4 14.74 -7.89 15.36
C GLY A 4 14.75 -7.64 13.86
N THR A 5 15.84 -7.07 13.45
CA THR A 5 16.33 -6.80 12.09
C THR A 5 16.54 -8.05 11.23
N SER A 6 15.72 -9.07 11.37
CA SER A 6 15.72 -10.19 10.45
C SER A 6 14.82 -9.86 9.28
N SER A 7 15.37 -9.95 8.08
CA SER A 7 14.66 -10.01 6.81
C SER A 7 13.21 -10.40 7.01
N TRP A 8 12.29 -9.50 6.65
CA TRP A 8 10.87 -9.76 6.71
C TRP A 8 10.53 -10.91 5.76
N SER A 9 10.80 -12.12 6.21
CA SER A 9 10.23 -13.29 5.58
C SER A 9 8.75 -13.26 5.93
N GLY A 10 7.92 -12.80 5.03
CA GLY A 10 6.48 -12.58 5.20
C GLY A 10 5.65 -13.84 5.46
N GLN A 11 6.13 -14.70 6.32
CA GLN A 11 5.33 -15.67 7.02
C GLN A 11 4.79 -15.00 8.28
N ALA A 12 3.70 -14.25 8.11
CA ALA A 12 2.82 -13.99 9.23
C ALA A 12 2.57 -15.33 9.92
N SER A 13 2.95 -15.44 11.19
CA SER A 13 2.52 -16.55 12.03
C SER A 13 1.01 -16.69 11.87
N GLU A 14 0.43 -17.88 12.01
CA GLU A 14 -1.03 -18.12 11.82
C GLU A 14 -1.91 -17.36 12.84
N GLY A 15 -1.37 -16.35 13.52
CA GLY A 15 -2.05 -15.55 14.53
C GLY A 15 -2.93 -14.45 13.95
N VAL A 16 -4.03 -14.16 14.63
CA VAL A 16 -4.82 -12.94 14.42
C VAL A 16 -4.19 -11.83 15.27
N TYR A 17 -3.75 -10.75 14.62
CA TYR A 17 -3.21 -9.58 15.28
C TYR A 17 -4.24 -8.45 15.24
N THR A 18 -4.38 -7.75 16.35
CA THR A 18 -5.29 -6.59 16.46
C THR A 18 -4.48 -5.33 16.80
N PRO A 19 -5.02 -4.11 16.58
CA PRO A 19 -4.37 -2.88 17.07
C PRO A 19 -4.05 -2.98 18.56
N LYS A 20 -4.94 -3.55 19.36
CA LYS A 20 -4.72 -3.74 20.80
C LYS A 20 -3.54 -4.68 21.11
N SER A 21 -3.40 -5.78 20.37
CA SER A 21 -2.32 -6.76 20.63
C SER A 21 -0.94 -6.29 20.17
N VAL A 22 -0.86 -5.39 19.19
CA VAL A 22 0.40 -4.93 18.60
C VAL A 22 0.84 -3.60 19.20
N SER A 23 -0.04 -2.60 19.24
CA SER A 23 0.26 -1.23 19.67
C SER A 23 -0.50 -0.79 20.91
N GLY A 24 -1.31 -1.65 21.52
CA GLY A 24 -2.08 -1.33 22.72
C GLY A 24 -3.33 -0.48 22.47
N LEU A 25 -3.62 -0.10 21.25
CA LEU A 25 -4.73 0.79 20.88
C LEU A 25 -6.08 0.11 20.97
N ASP A 26 -7.06 0.80 21.53
CA ASP A 26 -8.46 0.39 21.45
C ASP A 26 -9.00 0.63 20.04
N TYR A 27 -9.85 -0.26 19.59
CA TYR A 27 -10.37 -0.26 18.23
C TYR A 27 -11.77 -0.86 18.17
N GLU A 28 -12.48 -0.59 17.10
CA GLU A 28 -13.71 -1.28 16.71
C GLU A 28 -13.52 -2.01 15.36
N THR A 29 -14.26 -3.08 15.15
CA THR A 29 -14.39 -3.69 13.84
C THR A 29 -15.56 -3.03 13.14
N ILE A 30 -15.28 -2.33 12.04
CA ILE A 30 -16.28 -1.72 11.19
C ILE A 30 -16.35 -2.45 9.86
N TYR A 31 -17.40 -2.16 9.09
CA TYR A 31 -17.60 -2.74 7.77
C TYR A 31 -17.86 -1.64 6.74
N TYR A 32 -17.33 -1.82 5.55
CA TYR A 32 -17.54 -0.94 4.42
C TYR A 32 -18.04 -1.71 3.21
N GLN A 33 -18.77 -1.04 2.31
CA GLN A 33 -19.37 -1.63 1.12
C GLN A 33 -18.49 -1.42 -0.10
N SER A 34 -18.38 -2.47 -0.93
CA SER A 34 -17.81 -2.45 -2.26
C SER A 34 -18.75 -3.15 -3.25
N ASP A 35 -18.37 -3.23 -4.52
CA ASP A 35 -19.16 -3.90 -5.57
C ASP A 35 -19.32 -5.42 -5.33
N LEU A 36 -18.43 -6.06 -4.59
CA LEU A 36 -18.50 -7.48 -4.25
C LEU A 36 -19.17 -7.76 -2.89
N GLY A 37 -19.62 -6.73 -2.18
CA GLY A 37 -20.25 -6.85 -0.87
C GLY A 37 -19.51 -6.13 0.24
N GLU A 38 -19.62 -6.67 1.45
CA GLU A 38 -19.13 -6.03 2.67
C GLU A 38 -17.76 -6.56 3.06
N PHE A 39 -16.87 -5.63 3.45
CA PHE A 39 -15.50 -5.93 3.86
C PHE A 39 -15.21 -5.37 5.26
N PRO A 40 -14.47 -6.11 6.11
CA PRO A 40 -14.11 -5.65 7.45
C PRO A 40 -12.89 -4.72 7.45
N ALA A 41 -12.86 -3.83 8.45
CA ALA A 41 -11.69 -3.03 8.80
C ALA A 41 -11.58 -2.87 10.32
N TYR A 42 -10.36 -2.70 10.83
CA TYR A 42 -10.14 -2.20 12.18
C TYR A 42 -10.03 -0.68 12.15
N LEU A 43 -10.81 -0.01 12.98
CA LEU A 43 -10.74 1.44 13.15
C LEU A 43 -10.33 1.74 14.60
N THR A 44 -9.21 2.44 14.81
CA THR A 44 -8.80 2.87 16.14
C THR A 44 -9.76 3.91 16.71
N ASN A 45 -9.91 3.94 18.04
CA ASN A 45 -10.89 4.83 18.67
C ASN A 45 -10.36 6.25 18.84
N ASP A 46 -9.05 6.41 19.04
CA ASP A 46 -8.41 7.67 19.34
C ASP A 46 -8.01 8.42 18.08
N GLY A 47 -8.13 9.76 18.11
CA GLY A 47 -7.82 10.69 17.01
C GLY A 47 -9.06 11.44 16.52
N ASP A 48 -8.90 12.74 16.23
CA ASP A 48 -9.97 13.67 15.80
C ASP A 48 -9.59 14.52 14.58
N VAL A 49 -8.32 14.45 14.14
CA VAL A 49 -7.83 15.21 12.97
C VAL A 49 -8.30 14.61 11.66
N GLY A 50 -8.25 13.28 11.54
CA GLY A 50 -8.60 12.59 10.29
C GLY A 50 -8.46 11.07 10.41
N ILE A 51 -8.55 10.39 9.26
CA ILE A 51 -8.37 8.93 9.17
C ILE A 51 -7.29 8.59 8.15
N VAL A 52 -6.29 7.80 8.57
CA VAL A 52 -5.33 7.15 7.68
C VAL A 52 -5.84 5.73 7.37
N ILE A 53 -6.12 5.46 6.10
CA ILE A 53 -6.55 4.14 5.61
C ILE A 53 -5.32 3.35 5.17
N PHE A 54 -5.02 2.26 5.86
CA PHE A 54 -3.93 1.35 5.53
C PHE A 54 -4.36 0.27 4.55
N VAL A 55 -3.70 0.23 3.40
CA VAL A 55 -3.87 -0.74 2.32
C VAL A 55 -2.66 -1.66 2.31
N HIS A 56 -2.85 -2.89 2.77
CA HIS A 56 -1.77 -3.87 2.92
C HIS A 56 -1.23 -4.40 1.58
N GLY A 57 -0.06 -5.02 1.62
CA GLY A 57 0.57 -5.66 0.49
C GLY A 57 0.02 -7.06 0.19
N PHE A 58 0.68 -7.74 -0.76
CA PHE A 58 0.33 -9.08 -1.19
C PHE A 58 0.35 -10.08 -0.02
N ARG A 59 -0.69 -10.92 0.07
CA ARG A 59 -0.94 -11.88 1.16
C ARG A 59 -1.18 -11.28 2.54
N GLY A 60 -1.40 -9.97 2.63
CA GLY A 60 -1.92 -9.34 3.83
C GLY A 60 -3.41 -9.64 4.01
N ASP A 61 -3.95 -9.26 5.10
CA ASP A 61 -5.36 -9.00 5.41
C ASP A 61 -5.40 -8.19 6.71
N TYR A 62 -6.54 -7.55 7.01
CA TYR A 62 -6.65 -6.69 8.19
C TYR A 62 -6.28 -7.40 9.52
N SER A 63 -6.43 -8.71 9.60
CA SER A 63 -6.12 -9.49 10.79
C SER A 63 -4.64 -9.87 10.92
N ARG A 64 -3.93 -9.99 9.80
CA ARG A 64 -2.52 -10.44 9.75
C ARG A 64 -1.54 -9.29 9.54
N GLU A 65 -2.01 -8.18 8.98
CA GLU A 65 -1.18 -7.02 8.73
C GLU A 65 -0.61 -6.46 10.05
N VAL A 66 0.71 -6.57 10.23
CA VAL A 66 1.39 -6.13 11.44
C VAL A 66 1.98 -4.73 11.27
N PHE A 67 2.50 -4.40 10.07
CA PHE A 67 3.10 -3.11 9.79
C PHE A 67 2.13 -1.96 10.08
N ALA A 68 0.92 -2.00 9.50
CA ALA A 68 -0.11 -0.98 9.75
C ALA A 68 -0.45 -0.83 11.24
N LYS A 69 -0.53 -1.94 11.98
CA LYS A 69 -0.82 -1.91 13.42
C LYS A 69 0.32 -1.35 14.26
N MET A 70 1.56 -1.54 13.84
CA MET A 70 2.72 -0.89 14.47
C MET A 70 2.72 0.61 14.20
N ARG A 71 2.45 1.01 12.94
CA ARG A 71 2.37 2.43 12.54
C ARG A 71 1.15 3.14 13.10
N ALA A 72 0.07 2.41 13.42
CA ALA A 72 -1.13 2.98 14.02
C ALA A 72 -0.86 3.77 15.31
N GLY A 73 0.16 3.39 16.08
CA GLY A 73 0.57 4.12 17.28
C GLY A 73 1.05 5.54 16.94
N GLU A 74 1.97 5.68 15.99
CA GLU A 74 2.49 6.97 15.57
C GLU A 74 1.39 7.84 14.93
N ILE A 75 0.49 7.23 14.16
CA ILE A 75 -0.64 7.92 13.53
C ILE A 75 -1.60 8.48 14.58
N VAL A 76 -1.88 7.71 15.64
CA VAL A 76 -2.71 8.18 16.76
C VAL A 76 -2.03 9.31 17.54
N ASP A 77 -0.72 9.20 17.77
CA ASP A 77 0.07 10.27 18.41
C ASP A 77 0.05 11.58 17.59
N MET A 78 -0.13 11.49 16.25
CA MET A 78 -0.31 12.64 15.34
C MET A 78 -1.78 13.10 15.24
N GLY A 79 -2.69 12.54 16.04
CA GLY A 79 -4.10 12.92 16.11
C GLY A 79 -5.02 12.25 15.09
N TYR A 80 -4.53 11.33 14.27
CA TYR A 80 -5.34 10.62 13.29
C TYR A 80 -5.81 9.26 13.84
N ARG A 81 -6.99 8.82 13.40
CA ARG A 81 -7.42 7.43 13.54
C ARG A 81 -6.81 6.57 12.44
N SER A 82 -6.56 5.31 12.73
CA SER A 82 -6.06 4.34 11.76
C SER A 82 -7.18 3.40 11.35
N MET A 83 -7.46 3.31 10.04
CA MET A 83 -8.40 2.36 9.46
C MET A 83 -7.62 1.29 8.67
N ILE A 84 -7.51 0.10 9.22
CA ILE A 84 -6.76 -1.01 8.63
C ILE A 84 -7.74 -1.91 7.91
N ILE A 85 -7.71 -1.91 6.59
CA ILE A 85 -8.72 -2.58 5.76
C ILE A 85 -8.27 -3.96 5.29
N SER A 86 -9.26 -4.80 4.98
CA SER A 86 -9.14 -5.91 4.05
C SER A 86 -9.85 -5.57 2.76
N TYR A 87 -9.51 -6.24 1.68
CA TYR A 87 -10.15 -6.05 0.39
C TYR A 87 -10.30 -7.40 -0.35
N ARG A 88 -10.85 -7.39 -1.57
CA ARG A 88 -11.12 -8.62 -2.35
C ARG A 88 -9.91 -9.54 -2.44
N ASN A 89 -10.15 -10.83 -2.51
CA ASN A 89 -9.18 -11.91 -2.53
C ASN A 89 -8.47 -12.18 -1.19
N ASP A 90 -8.68 -11.40 -0.14
CA ASP A 90 -8.18 -11.73 1.18
C ASP A 90 -8.83 -13.02 1.71
N LYS A 91 -8.15 -13.66 2.64
CA LYS A 91 -8.58 -14.96 3.14
C LYS A 91 -9.97 -14.91 3.80
N GLY A 92 -10.90 -15.66 3.22
CA GLY A 92 -12.27 -15.77 3.74
C GLY A 92 -13.20 -14.64 3.29
N LEU A 93 -12.73 -13.73 2.44
CA LEU A 93 -13.52 -12.63 1.91
C LEU A 93 -13.95 -12.87 0.45
N PRO A 94 -14.84 -12.03 -0.11
CA PRO A 94 -15.25 -12.11 -1.49
C PRO A 94 -14.06 -12.09 -2.44
N LYS A 95 -14.12 -12.92 -3.46
CA LYS A 95 -13.07 -13.02 -4.48
C LYS A 95 -13.47 -12.28 -5.73
N ASP A 96 -12.47 -11.69 -6.37
CA ASP A 96 -12.63 -11.17 -7.72
C ASP A 96 -13.19 -12.28 -8.64
N PRO A 97 -14.11 -11.96 -9.55
CA PRO A 97 -14.67 -12.93 -10.49
C PRO A 97 -13.63 -13.67 -11.34
N SER A 98 -12.46 -13.07 -11.60
CA SER A 98 -11.34 -13.72 -12.27
C SER A 98 -10.69 -14.83 -11.43
N GLY A 99 -10.94 -14.86 -10.11
CA GLY A 99 -10.35 -15.79 -9.15
C GLY A 99 -8.90 -15.52 -8.78
N ILE A 100 -8.32 -14.42 -9.29
CA ILE A 100 -6.94 -14.01 -9.03
C ILE A 100 -6.86 -12.57 -8.51
N PHE A 101 -5.79 -12.25 -7.80
CA PHE A 101 -5.46 -10.90 -7.38
C PHE A 101 -5.01 -10.08 -8.59
N GLN A 102 -5.66 -8.94 -8.84
CA GLN A 102 -5.51 -8.13 -10.05
C GLN A 102 -4.56 -6.94 -9.89
N TYR A 103 -3.85 -6.86 -8.76
CA TYR A 103 -2.85 -5.83 -8.45
C TYR A 103 -3.30 -4.38 -8.66
N GLY A 104 -4.58 -4.12 -8.43
CA GLY A 104 -5.17 -2.78 -8.50
C GLY A 104 -6.25 -2.62 -9.56
N THR A 105 -6.27 -3.42 -10.64
CA THR A 105 -7.22 -3.22 -11.74
C THR A 105 -8.68 -3.34 -11.33
N THR A 106 -8.95 -4.08 -10.26
CA THR A 106 -10.30 -4.25 -9.68
C THR A 106 -10.38 -3.83 -8.23
N GLU A 107 -9.28 -3.98 -7.47
CA GLU A 107 -9.18 -3.70 -6.02
C GLU A 107 -9.42 -2.22 -5.68
N TRP A 108 -9.21 -1.30 -6.62
CA TRP A 108 -9.49 0.12 -6.41
C TRP A 108 -10.93 0.42 -5.96
N ARG A 109 -11.90 -0.45 -6.31
CA ARG A 109 -13.30 -0.31 -5.89
C ARG A 109 -13.47 -0.53 -4.40
N ASP A 110 -12.66 -1.43 -3.83
CA ASP A 110 -12.66 -1.68 -2.38
C ASP A 110 -12.03 -0.50 -1.65
N ILE A 111 -10.98 0.11 -2.25
CA ILE A 111 -10.37 1.33 -1.73
C ILE A 111 -11.38 2.48 -1.74
N ASP A 112 -12.12 2.67 -2.83
CA ASP A 112 -13.17 3.68 -2.92
C ASP A 112 -14.28 3.46 -1.88
N GLY A 113 -14.69 2.20 -1.68
CA GLY A 113 -15.62 1.82 -0.62
C GLY A 113 -15.12 2.17 0.79
N ALA A 114 -13.84 1.87 1.05
CA ALA A 114 -13.21 2.22 2.34
C ALA A 114 -13.11 3.74 2.54
N ILE A 115 -12.77 4.50 1.50
CA ILE A 115 -12.77 5.97 1.53
C ILE A 115 -14.17 6.51 1.85
N ASN A 116 -15.20 6.01 1.16
CA ASN A 116 -16.57 6.43 1.40
C ASN A 116 -17.01 6.12 2.84
N LYS A 117 -16.56 5.01 3.43
CA LYS A 117 -16.80 4.68 4.85
C LYS A 117 -16.06 5.64 5.79
N ALA A 118 -14.80 5.95 5.52
CA ALA A 118 -14.03 6.90 6.34
C ALA A 118 -14.66 8.30 6.34
N LEU A 119 -15.22 8.73 5.20
CA LEU A 119 -15.91 10.02 5.04
C LEU A 119 -17.21 10.13 5.86
N GLU A 120 -17.74 9.04 6.41
CA GLU A 120 -18.83 9.11 7.40
C GLU A 120 -18.36 9.69 8.75
N PHE A 121 -17.04 9.68 9.00
CA PHE A 121 -16.43 10.10 10.27
C PHE A 121 -15.64 11.40 10.15
N THR A 122 -15.08 11.72 8.97
CA THR A 122 -14.17 12.87 8.77
C THR A 122 -14.11 13.30 7.31
N ASP A 123 -13.79 14.57 7.06
CA ASP A 123 -13.47 15.10 5.73
C ASP A 123 -11.97 15.03 5.39
N ASN A 124 -11.14 14.53 6.33
CA ASN A 124 -9.70 14.43 6.19
C ASN A 124 -9.28 12.96 6.11
N VAL A 125 -9.19 12.43 4.90
CA VAL A 125 -8.81 11.05 4.62
C VAL A 125 -7.44 11.00 3.95
N VAL A 126 -6.55 10.15 4.46
CA VAL A 126 -5.23 9.86 3.91
C VAL A 126 -5.15 8.38 3.57
N LEU A 127 -4.55 8.02 2.45
CA LEU A 127 -4.30 6.63 2.08
C LEU A 127 -2.84 6.27 2.39
N TRP A 128 -2.62 5.06 2.88
CA TRP A 128 -1.28 4.51 3.08
C TRP A 128 -1.16 3.13 2.44
N GLY A 129 -0.40 3.06 1.34
CA GLY A 129 -0.16 1.82 0.60
C GLY A 129 1.20 1.23 0.88
N THR A 130 1.23 -0.03 1.29
CA THR A 130 2.46 -0.78 1.55
C THR A 130 2.66 -1.84 0.49
N SER A 131 3.81 -1.90 -0.19
CA SER A 131 4.13 -2.95 -1.16
C SER A 131 3.03 -3.08 -2.22
N GLY A 132 2.43 -4.28 -2.37
CA GLY A 132 1.30 -4.53 -3.27
C GLY A 132 0.06 -3.66 -3.05
N GLY A 133 -0.08 -3.00 -1.89
CA GLY A 133 -1.14 -2.04 -1.61
C GLY A 133 -0.99 -0.72 -2.38
N GLY A 134 0.19 -0.46 -2.93
CA GLY A 134 0.43 0.68 -3.81
C GLY A 134 -0.39 0.61 -5.10
N GLY A 135 -0.54 -0.57 -5.71
CA GLY A 135 -1.31 -0.77 -6.94
C GLY A 135 -2.77 -0.34 -6.84
N PRO A 136 -3.56 -0.86 -5.88
CA PRO A 136 -4.95 -0.45 -5.66
C PRO A 136 -5.14 1.06 -5.46
N ILE A 137 -4.28 1.71 -4.68
CA ILE A 137 -4.31 3.17 -4.49
C ILE A 137 -3.99 3.90 -5.80
N SER A 138 -2.94 3.48 -6.50
CA SER A 138 -2.52 4.12 -7.75
C SER A 138 -3.55 3.90 -8.87
N SER A 139 -4.23 2.76 -8.88
CA SER A 139 -5.36 2.51 -9.77
C SER A 139 -6.57 3.39 -9.43
N TRP A 140 -6.88 3.55 -8.13
CA TRP A 140 -7.94 4.47 -7.67
C TRP A 140 -7.73 5.88 -8.21
N LEU A 141 -6.49 6.39 -8.22
CA LEU A 141 -6.15 7.70 -8.79
C LEU A 141 -6.56 7.86 -10.26
N GLY A 142 -6.49 6.81 -11.06
CA GLY A 142 -6.88 6.84 -12.48
C GLY A 142 -8.38 6.64 -12.72
N ASN A 143 -9.07 5.97 -11.79
CA ASN A 143 -10.45 5.54 -12.00
C ASN A 143 -11.49 6.46 -11.37
N VAL A 144 -11.12 7.26 -10.35
CA VAL A 144 -12.06 8.12 -9.64
C VAL A 144 -11.95 9.56 -10.10
N GLY A 145 -13.09 10.17 -10.46
CA GLY A 145 -13.14 11.56 -10.96
C GLY A 145 -12.95 12.60 -9.86
N ASP A 146 -13.60 12.43 -8.70
CA ASP A 146 -13.46 13.38 -7.56
C ASP A 146 -12.45 12.86 -6.54
N LYS A 147 -11.20 13.27 -6.70
CA LYS A 147 -10.08 12.90 -5.83
C LYS A 147 -9.96 13.78 -4.56
N ARG A 148 -10.75 14.87 -4.46
CA ARG A 148 -10.70 15.81 -3.32
C ARG A 148 -11.13 15.20 -1.98
N LYS A 149 -11.71 14.01 -2.04
CA LYS A 149 -12.02 13.17 -0.88
C LYS A 149 -10.77 12.70 -0.12
N VAL A 150 -9.61 12.65 -0.78
CA VAL A 150 -8.34 12.21 -0.21
C VAL A 150 -7.38 13.39 -0.20
N LYS A 151 -6.83 13.69 0.98
CA LYS A 151 -5.93 14.84 1.21
C LYS A 151 -4.47 14.48 0.91
N GLY A 152 -4.07 13.25 1.13
CA GLY A 152 -2.70 12.79 0.92
C GLY A 152 -2.60 11.28 0.73
N ILE A 153 -1.48 10.87 0.15
CA ILE A 153 -1.13 9.47 -0.03
C ILE A 153 0.26 9.23 0.54
N ILE A 154 0.40 8.17 1.32
CA ILE A 154 1.69 7.68 1.83
C ILE A 154 1.96 6.34 1.16
N TYR A 155 3.15 6.17 0.61
CA TYR A 155 3.61 4.92 0.07
C TYR A 155 4.85 4.40 0.82
N GLU A 156 4.91 3.10 1.03
CA GLU A 156 6.07 2.39 1.54
C GLU A 156 6.42 1.24 0.59
N ALA A 157 7.53 1.39 -0.17
CA ALA A 157 8.00 0.42 -1.16
C ALA A 157 6.88 -0.09 -2.09
N PRO A 158 6.13 0.81 -2.78
CA PRO A 158 4.89 0.46 -3.46
C PRO A 158 5.11 -0.29 -4.77
N VAL A 159 4.32 -1.33 -5.03
CA VAL A 159 4.21 -1.93 -6.37
C VAL A 159 3.24 -1.08 -7.19
N ILE A 160 3.76 -0.23 -8.06
CA ILE A 160 2.97 0.66 -8.95
C ILE A 160 2.93 0.11 -10.38
N ASN A 161 4.00 -0.54 -10.83
CA ASN A 161 4.07 -1.31 -12.06
C ASN A 161 4.35 -2.77 -11.72
N PHE A 162 3.32 -3.60 -11.83
CA PHE A 162 3.45 -5.00 -11.42
C PHE A 162 4.39 -5.80 -12.32
N TRP A 163 4.30 -5.61 -13.65
CA TRP A 163 5.15 -6.36 -14.57
C TRP A 163 6.65 -6.04 -14.36
N GLU A 164 7.00 -4.81 -14.15
CA GLU A 164 8.38 -4.41 -13.89
C GLU A 164 8.95 -5.11 -12.63
N SER A 165 8.16 -5.19 -11.56
CA SER A 165 8.54 -5.94 -10.37
C SER A 165 8.76 -7.43 -10.68
N VAL A 166 7.92 -8.05 -11.51
CA VAL A 166 8.06 -9.44 -11.93
C VAL A 166 9.32 -9.64 -12.77
N GLU A 167 9.58 -8.76 -13.72
CA GLU A 167 10.73 -8.87 -14.65
C GLU A 167 12.05 -8.70 -13.92
N VAL A 168 12.18 -7.66 -13.09
CA VAL A 168 13.43 -7.38 -12.35
C VAL A 168 13.70 -8.50 -11.34
N ASN A 169 12.71 -8.90 -10.56
CA ASN A 169 12.86 -10.02 -9.62
C ASN A 169 13.15 -11.34 -10.32
N GLY A 170 12.50 -11.58 -11.46
CA GLY A 170 12.75 -12.75 -12.28
C GLY A 170 14.18 -12.81 -12.77
N ALA A 171 14.68 -11.71 -13.32
CA ALA A 171 16.06 -11.59 -13.81
C ALA A 171 17.10 -11.77 -12.69
N ALA A 172 16.86 -11.15 -11.52
CA ALA A 172 17.74 -11.29 -10.36
C ALA A 172 17.77 -12.71 -9.80
N ARG A 173 16.61 -13.38 -9.71
CA ARG A 173 16.47 -14.73 -9.14
C ARG A 173 16.92 -15.84 -10.10
N TYR A 174 16.79 -15.60 -11.39
CA TYR A 174 17.12 -16.56 -12.45
C TYR A 174 18.06 -15.97 -13.51
N PRO A 175 19.29 -15.55 -13.12
CA PRO A 175 20.20 -14.85 -14.02
C PRO A 175 20.68 -15.68 -15.22
N TRP A 176 20.44 -17.00 -15.20
CA TRP A 176 20.71 -17.90 -16.30
C TRP A 176 19.58 -17.95 -17.35
N VAL A 177 18.42 -17.34 -17.06
CA VAL A 177 17.30 -17.22 -18.01
C VAL A 177 17.54 -16.01 -18.91
N PRO A 178 17.61 -16.18 -20.23
CA PRO A 178 17.72 -15.05 -21.15
C PRO A 178 16.56 -14.07 -20.97
N GLN A 179 16.86 -12.78 -20.84
CA GLN A 179 15.88 -11.73 -20.57
C GLN A 179 14.70 -11.72 -21.57
N GLN A 180 14.98 -12.06 -22.84
CA GLN A 180 13.95 -12.14 -23.88
C GLN A 180 12.85 -13.16 -23.57
N LEU A 181 13.13 -14.17 -22.74
CA LEU A 181 12.13 -15.18 -22.35
C LEU A 181 11.08 -14.62 -21.39
N PHE A 182 11.36 -13.55 -20.65
CA PHE A 182 10.36 -12.89 -19.81
C PHE A 182 9.22 -12.32 -20.64
N GLY A 183 9.49 -11.78 -21.82
CA GLY A 183 8.45 -11.33 -22.77
C GLY A 183 7.53 -12.47 -23.23
N TYR A 184 8.08 -13.65 -23.53
CA TYR A 184 7.26 -14.82 -23.87
C TYR A 184 6.46 -15.32 -22.66
N PHE A 185 7.04 -15.29 -21.46
CA PHE A 185 6.35 -15.63 -20.23
C PHE A 185 5.18 -14.67 -19.96
N LYS A 186 5.38 -13.36 -20.18
CA LYS A 186 4.33 -12.35 -20.11
C LYS A 186 3.14 -12.74 -21.00
N ILE A 187 3.39 -12.88 -22.30
CA ILE A 187 2.34 -13.23 -23.29
C ILE A 187 1.63 -14.54 -22.94
N PHE A 188 2.38 -15.58 -22.57
CA PHE A 188 1.81 -16.86 -22.18
C PHE A 188 0.89 -16.73 -20.97
N THR A 189 1.31 -15.97 -19.97
CA THR A 189 0.56 -15.76 -18.72
C THR A 189 -0.72 -14.95 -18.99
N GLU A 190 -0.62 -13.91 -19.81
CA GLU A 190 -1.77 -13.09 -20.23
C GLU A 190 -2.83 -13.95 -20.95
N ILE A 191 -2.41 -14.76 -21.92
CA ILE A 191 -3.33 -15.66 -22.64
C ILE A 191 -3.92 -16.74 -21.72
N ARG A 192 -3.08 -17.33 -20.84
CA ARG A 192 -3.49 -18.45 -19.99
C ARG A 192 -4.48 -18.05 -18.91
N TYR A 193 -4.34 -16.85 -18.37
CA TYR A 193 -5.13 -16.38 -17.23
C TYR A 193 -6.11 -15.24 -17.58
N GLY A 194 -6.07 -14.74 -18.82
CA GLY A 194 -6.94 -13.64 -19.26
C GLY A 194 -6.64 -12.33 -18.56
N ILE A 195 -5.37 -12.11 -18.20
CA ILE A 195 -4.89 -10.86 -17.59
C ILE A 195 -4.18 -10.00 -18.63
N ASP A 196 -4.04 -8.72 -18.33
CA ASP A 196 -3.27 -7.77 -19.14
C ASP A 196 -2.35 -6.99 -18.18
N PHE A 197 -1.06 -7.25 -18.27
CA PHE A 197 -0.05 -6.63 -17.41
C PHE A 197 0.12 -5.14 -17.68
N GLU A 198 -0.21 -4.66 -18.89
CA GLU A 198 -0.17 -3.21 -19.18
C GLU A 198 -1.22 -2.47 -18.34
N ASN A 199 -2.37 -3.09 -18.10
CA ASN A 199 -3.40 -2.54 -17.22
C ASN A 199 -3.01 -2.56 -15.73
N MET A 200 -1.89 -3.19 -15.37
CA MET A 200 -1.33 -3.23 -14.02
C MET A 200 -0.16 -2.26 -13.84
N ASN A 201 -0.02 -1.30 -14.74
CA ASN A 201 0.92 -0.18 -14.65
C ASN A 201 0.16 1.11 -14.36
N PHE A 202 0.34 1.66 -13.18
CA PHE A 202 -0.34 2.86 -12.70
C PHE A 202 0.60 4.05 -12.51
N THR A 203 1.79 3.99 -13.09
CA THR A 203 2.85 5.02 -12.95
C THR A 203 2.34 6.41 -13.36
N ASP A 204 1.66 6.50 -14.51
CA ASP A 204 1.11 7.75 -15.02
C ASP A 204 0.01 8.32 -14.10
N ASN A 205 -0.77 7.46 -13.42
CA ASN A 205 -1.78 7.91 -12.48
C ASN A 205 -1.16 8.62 -11.27
N VAL A 206 -0.01 8.12 -10.81
CA VAL A 206 0.73 8.73 -9.70
C VAL A 206 1.41 10.02 -10.17
N ILE A 207 2.10 10.01 -11.31
CA ILE A 207 2.80 11.17 -11.85
C ILE A 207 1.84 12.35 -12.10
N ASN A 208 0.68 12.07 -12.70
CA ASN A 208 -0.29 13.10 -13.09
C ASN A 208 -1.31 13.47 -12.00
N SER A 209 -1.16 12.94 -10.79
CA SER A 209 -2.06 13.26 -9.68
C SER A 209 -1.68 14.58 -8.99
N ASP A 210 -2.69 15.39 -8.65
CA ASP A 210 -2.49 16.62 -7.86
C ASP A 210 -2.47 16.35 -6.34
N ILE A 211 -2.82 15.13 -5.89
CA ILE A 211 -2.83 14.76 -4.46
C ILE A 211 -1.39 14.75 -3.94
N ARG A 212 -1.18 15.27 -2.73
CA ARG A 212 0.13 15.24 -2.07
C ARG A 212 0.55 13.80 -1.79
N VAL A 213 1.80 13.48 -2.07
CA VAL A 213 2.37 12.14 -1.86
C VAL A 213 3.63 12.22 -1.02
N LEU A 214 3.73 11.34 -0.03
CA LEU A 214 4.96 11.00 0.68
C LEU A 214 5.32 9.54 0.32
N LEU A 215 6.51 9.32 -0.21
CA LEU A 215 6.98 8.00 -0.62
C LEU A 215 8.28 7.64 0.08
N PHE A 216 8.32 6.50 0.74
CA PHE A 216 9.50 5.88 1.32
C PHE A 216 9.91 4.67 0.51
N HIS A 217 11.21 4.52 0.20
CA HIS A 217 11.74 3.34 -0.46
C HIS A 217 13.21 3.10 -0.13
N GLY A 218 13.56 1.87 0.13
CA GLY A 218 14.95 1.45 0.34
C GLY A 218 15.60 0.98 -0.95
N ASP A 219 16.87 1.30 -1.17
CA ASP A 219 17.58 0.98 -2.41
C ASP A 219 18.12 -0.47 -2.46
N TYR A 220 17.98 -1.20 -1.37
CA TYR A 220 18.29 -2.64 -1.29
C TYR A 220 17.02 -3.49 -1.22
N ASP A 221 15.94 -2.99 -1.85
CA ASP A 221 14.66 -3.71 -1.93
C ASP A 221 14.75 -4.86 -2.95
N GLU A 222 14.73 -6.10 -2.44
CA GLU A 222 14.82 -7.32 -3.27
C GLU A 222 13.48 -7.72 -3.90
N TRP A 223 12.37 -7.02 -3.58
CA TRP A 223 11.02 -7.36 -4.05
C TRP A 223 10.46 -6.33 -5.02
N VAL A 224 10.66 -5.05 -4.74
CA VAL A 224 10.15 -3.95 -5.54
C VAL A 224 11.32 -3.09 -5.97
N PRO A 225 11.60 -2.97 -7.27
CA PRO A 225 12.72 -2.16 -7.76
C PRO A 225 12.56 -0.70 -7.32
N VAL A 226 13.59 -0.15 -6.66
CA VAL A 226 13.59 1.26 -6.22
C VAL A 226 13.51 2.22 -7.41
N GLU A 227 13.99 1.79 -8.57
CA GLU A 227 13.97 2.53 -9.83
C GLU A 227 12.56 2.98 -10.24
N MET A 228 11.51 2.23 -9.87
CA MET A 228 10.13 2.66 -10.10
C MET A 228 9.79 3.93 -9.31
N SER A 229 10.25 4.03 -8.08
CA SER A 229 10.05 5.22 -7.24
C SER A 229 10.96 6.37 -7.68
N ASP A 230 12.20 6.08 -8.07
CA ASP A 230 13.13 7.04 -8.63
C ASP A 230 12.53 7.67 -9.92
N PHE A 231 11.96 6.85 -10.82
CA PHE A 231 11.31 7.33 -12.04
C PHE A 231 10.13 8.25 -11.76
N ILE A 232 9.29 7.93 -10.77
CA ILE A 232 8.18 8.81 -10.36
C ILE A 232 8.72 10.13 -9.83
N ALA A 233 9.76 10.09 -8.98
CA ALA A 233 10.37 11.28 -8.41
C ALA A 233 10.99 12.20 -9.48
N GLU A 234 11.58 11.62 -10.53
CA GLU A 234 12.16 12.37 -11.65
C GLU A 234 11.10 13.02 -12.57
N ASN A 235 9.87 12.48 -12.60
CA ASN A 235 8.82 12.91 -13.52
C ASN A 235 7.65 13.63 -12.84
N ARG A 236 7.74 13.87 -11.53
CA ARG A 236 6.70 14.55 -10.75
C ARG A 236 7.29 15.73 -9.98
N ASP A 237 7.02 16.94 -10.44
CA ASP A 237 7.65 18.18 -9.94
C ASP A 237 6.99 18.76 -8.69
N THR A 238 5.73 18.42 -8.40
CA THR A 238 4.95 19.07 -7.35
C THR A 238 4.21 18.11 -6.45
N ASN A 239 3.96 18.53 -5.21
CA ASN A 239 3.19 17.77 -4.23
C ASN A 239 3.73 16.35 -3.97
N PHE A 240 5.07 16.18 -4.08
CA PHE A 240 5.73 14.90 -3.94
C PHE A 240 6.95 15.02 -3.05
N THR A 241 6.99 14.21 -2.00
CA THR A 241 8.14 14.06 -1.11
C THR A 241 8.62 12.63 -1.20
N TYR A 242 9.87 12.44 -1.63
CA TYR A 242 10.48 11.12 -1.77
C TYR A 242 11.65 10.98 -0.82
N ILE A 243 11.61 9.95 0.03
CA ILE A 243 12.66 9.62 0.98
C ILE A 243 13.26 8.26 0.56
N ARG A 244 14.41 8.32 -0.07
CA ARG A 244 15.19 7.17 -0.49
C ARG A 244 16.17 6.79 0.60
N TYR A 245 16.09 5.56 1.10
CA TYR A 245 16.99 5.04 2.14
C TYR A 245 18.08 4.18 1.53
N GLU A 246 19.33 4.41 1.94
CA GLU A 246 20.49 3.62 1.51
C GLU A 246 20.64 2.32 2.31
N ASN A 247 20.91 1.20 1.62
CA ASN A 247 21.09 -0.15 2.20
C ASN A 247 19.88 -0.65 2.98
N VAL A 248 18.69 -0.25 2.59
CA VAL A 248 17.43 -0.60 3.24
C VAL A 248 16.61 -1.51 2.35
N GLY A 249 16.11 -2.62 2.90
CA GLY A 249 15.31 -3.61 2.20
C GLY A 249 13.82 -3.26 2.16
N HIS A 250 13.03 -4.23 1.67
CA HIS A 250 11.60 -4.07 1.44
C HIS A 250 10.81 -3.73 2.71
N VAL A 251 10.08 -2.62 2.72
CA VAL A 251 9.19 -2.17 3.81
C VAL A 251 9.90 -2.09 5.16
N THR A 252 11.16 -1.66 5.16
CA THR A 252 11.97 -1.53 6.40
C THR A 252 12.55 -0.14 6.60
N SER A 253 12.05 0.88 5.90
CA SER A 253 12.51 2.26 5.99
C SER A 253 12.46 2.80 7.42
N TRP A 254 11.41 2.51 8.17
CA TRP A 254 11.29 2.88 9.56
C TRP A 254 12.41 2.27 10.43
N ASN A 255 12.84 1.05 10.17
CA ASN A 255 13.89 0.39 10.97
C ASN A 255 15.27 1.04 10.75
N ALA A 256 15.47 1.68 9.59
CA ALA A 256 16.72 2.31 9.26
C ALA A 256 16.93 3.63 10.01
N ASP A 257 15.90 4.46 10.11
CA ASP A 257 15.92 5.73 10.81
C ASP A 257 14.51 6.08 11.32
N PRO A 258 14.10 5.54 12.48
CA PRO A 258 12.78 5.77 13.05
C PRO A 258 12.46 7.24 13.30
N ASP A 259 13.44 8.01 13.76
CA ASP A 259 13.25 9.41 14.12
C ASP A 259 12.97 10.26 12.87
N ASN A 260 13.76 10.10 11.81
CA ASN A 260 13.52 10.78 10.55
C ASN A 260 12.22 10.30 9.88
N TYR A 261 11.93 9.01 9.94
CA TYR A 261 10.70 8.45 9.38
C TYR A 261 9.45 9.10 10.00
N VAL A 262 9.40 9.15 11.35
CA VAL A 262 8.31 9.77 12.10
C VAL A 262 8.25 11.27 11.85
N TYR A 263 9.40 11.96 11.79
CA TYR A 263 9.46 13.38 11.43
C TYR A 263 8.87 13.68 10.04
N GLN A 264 9.17 12.85 9.04
CA GLN A 264 8.61 13.00 7.69
C GLN A 264 7.10 12.75 7.66
N LEU A 265 6.61 11.75 8.40
CA LEU A 265 5.18 11.49 8.56
C LEU A 265 4.47 12.68 9.20
N ASP A 266 4.97 13.17 10.32
CA ASP A 266 4.38 14.31 11.05
C ASP A 266 4.37 15.58 10.16
N THR A 267 5.50 15.88 9.51
CA THR A 267 5.61 17.01 8.58
C THR A 267 4.61 16.91 7.43
N PHE A 268 4.42 15.71 6.89
CA PHE A 268 3.49 15.48 5.79
C PHE A 268 2.04 15.63 6.25
N LEU A 269 1.66 14.95 7.32
CA LEU A 269 0.29 14.94 7.83
C LEU A 269 -0.16 16.32 8.34
N SER A 270 0.71 17.01 9.09
CA SER A 270 0.43 18.38 9.58
C SER A 270 0.35 19.42 8.46
N GLY A 271 0.87 19.13 7.29
CA GLY A 271 0.77 19.99 6.12
C GLY A 271 -0.46 19.76 5.23
N LEU A 272 -1.37 18.84 5.59
CA LEU A 272 -2.53 18.48 4.76
C LEU A 272 -3.79 19.35 5.04
N ASP A 273 -3.75 20.27 5.98
CA ASP A 273 -4.83 21.17 6.37
C ASP A 273 -5.25 22.18 5.27
#